data_9d5bdd553f2338a9f92d527d0bbd9f14
#
_entry.id   9d5bdd553f2338a9f92d527d0bbd9f14
#
_cell.length_a   1.000
_cell.length_b   1.000
_cell.length_c   1.000
_cell.angle_alpha   90.00
_cell.angle_beta   90.00
_cell.angle_gamma   90.00
#
_symmetry.space_group_name_H-M   'P 1'
#
loop_
_entity.id
_entity.type
_entity.pdbx_description
1 polymer ?
#
loop_
_entity_poly.entity_id
_entity_poly.type
_entity_poly.pdbx_seq_one_letter_code
_entity_poly.pdbx_strand_id
1 'polypeptide(L)'
;MDPDALFALLNRYFEAIAEPVLAEQGLLDKFIGDALMAEFGVPRHRGDQQEALAAVRAALAMQANLAELNRELEQEGLEPLQQGIGIHFGEVIAGNLGSSHRLEYTVIGSPVNLASRLESLTRQFPQHPILISATVRELLGDHAVVQCLGLCPVKGWPDPIEVFSLQALQS
;
A
#
# COMPACT_ATOMS: atom_id res chain seq x y z
N MET A 1 -21.94 -4.56 -15.62
CA MET A 1 -20.76 -4.23 -16.46
C MET A 1 -20.38 -5.45 -17.27
N ASP A 2 -20.15 -5.25 -18.55
CA ASP A 2 -19.66 -6.28 -19.45
C ASP A 2 -18.29 -6.80 -18.97
N PRO A 3 -18.02 -8.13 -19.04
CA PRO A 3 -16.74 -8.70 -18.58
C PRO A 3 -15.51 -8.06 -19.24
N ASP A 4 -15.54 -7.77 -20.52
CA ASP A 4 -14.41 -7.14 -21.22
C ASP A 4 -14.16 -5.72 -20.70
N ALA A 5 -15.22 -4.97 -20.42
CA ALA A 5 -15.14 -3.64 -19.84
C ALA A 5 -14.58 -3.69 -18.42
N LEU A 6 -14.94 -4.71 -17.65
CA LEU A 6 -14.41 -4.92 -16.31
C LEU A 6 -12.90 -5.20 -16.33
N PHE A 7 -12.44 -6.10 -17.22
CA PHE A 7 -11.02 -6.38 -17.39
C PHE A 7 -10.25 -5.14 -17.83
N ALA A 8 -10.80 -4.35 -18.75
CA ALA A 8 -10.18 -3.11 -19.20
C ALA A 8 -10.03 -2.11 -18.04
N LEU A 9 -11.06 -1.98 -17.20
CA LEU A 9 -11.02 -1.10 -16.03
C LEU A 9 -9.98 -1.55 -15.00
N LEU A 10 -9.95 -2.86 -14.69
CA LEU A 10 -8.98 -3.41 -13.75
C LEU A 10 -7.56 -3.24 -14.26
N ASN A 11 -7.31 -3.41 -15.55
CA ASN A 11 -5.98 -3.20 -16.12
C ASN A 11 -5.54 -1.73 -16.00
N ARG A 12 -6.43 -0.78 -16.23
CA ARG A 12 -6.15 0.65 -16.03
C ARG A 12 -5.82 0.94 -14.57
N TYR A 13 -6.58 0.37 -13.65
CA TYR A 13 -6.36 0.53 -12.22
C TYR A 13 -5.02 -0.05 -11.78
N PHE A 14 -4.73 -1.30 -12.16
CA PHE A 14 -3.47 -1.94 -11.78
C PHE A 14 -2.26 -1.22 -12.35
N GLU A 15 -2.33 -0.71 -13.56
CA GLU A 15 -1.25 0.10 -14.12
C GLU A 15 -1.02 1.38 -13.29
N ALA A 16 -2.10 2.05 -12.92
CA ALA A 16 -2.04 3.28 -12.12
C ALA A 16 -1.38 3.08 -10.75
N ILE A 17 -1.59 1.92 -10.12
CA ILE A 17 -1.03 1.64 -8.80
C ILE A 17 0.32 0.91 -8.83
N ALA A 18 0.63 0.17 -9.90
CA ALA A 18 1.89 -0.55 -10.03
C ALA A 18 3.06 0.36 -10.43
N GLU A 19 2.82 1.31 -11.32
CA GLU A 19 3.86 2.22 -11.79
C GLU A 19 4.58 2.97 -10.66
N PRO A 20 3.88 3.57 -9.67
CA PRO A 20 4.56 4.23 -8.56
C PRO A 20 5.47 3.32 -7.73
N VAL A 21 5.08 2.06 -7.54
CA VAL A 21 5.91 1.08 -6.84
C VAL A 21 7.22 0.86 -7.59
N LEU A 22 7.15 0.65 -8.89
CA LEU A 22 8.32 0.42 -9.73
C LEU A 22 9.20 1.67 -9.81
N ALA A 23 8.61 2.86 -9.89
CA ALA A 23 9.35 4.12 -9.92
C ALA A 23 10.17 4.35 -8.66
N GLU A 24 9.72 3.86 -7.51
CA GLU A 24 10.41 3.96 -6.23
C GLU A 24 11.26 2.72 -5.91
N GLN A 25 11.50 1.86 -6.89
CA GLN A 25 12.29 0.64 -6.79
C GLN A 25 11.71 -0.38 -5.80
N GLY A 26 10.39 -0.36 -5.63
CA GLY A 26 9.69 -1.38 -4.89
C GLY A 26 9.52 -2.65 -5.72
N LEU A 27 9.24 -3.74 -5.04
CA LEU A 27 8.95 -5.03 -5.65
C LEU A 27 7.44 -5.25 -5.67
N LEU A 28 6.89 -5.48 -6.85
CA LEU A 28 5.50 -5.94 -6.98
C LEU A 28 5.47 -7.42 -6.63
N ASP A 29 4.81 -7.74 -5.53
CA ASP A 29 4.73 -9.13 -5.07
C ASP A 29 3.63 -9.89 -5.81
N LYS A 30 2.39 -9.54 -5.52
CA LYS A 30 1.25 -10.23 -6.10
C LYS A 30 -0.01 -9.36 -6.05
N PHE A 31 -0.96 -9.70 -6.91
CA PHE A 31 -2.32 -9.23 -6.78
C PHE A 31 -3.12 -10.22 -5.94
N ILE A 32 -3.90 -9.70 -5.01
CA ILE A 32 -4.78 -10.50 -4.13
C ILE A 32 -6.19 -9.97 -4.36
N GLY A 33 -6.95 -10.62 -5.27
CA GLY A 33 -8.21 -10.07 -5.73
C GLY A 33 -7.98 -8.75 -6.46
N ASP A 34 -8.57 -7.69 -5.96
CA ASP A 34 -8.38 -6.32 -6.46
C ASP A 34 -7.30 -5.54 -5.68
N ALA A 35 -6.60 -6.20 -4.76
CA ALA A 35 -5.53 -5.61 -3.98
C ALA A 35 -4.15 -5.91 -4.57
N LEU A 36 -3.19 -5.05 -4.27
CA LEU A 36 -1.79 -5.22 -4.63
C LEU A 36 -0.96 -5.29 -3.35
N MET A 37 -0.11 -6.30 -3.26
CA MET A 37 0.94 -6.40 -2.26
C MET A 37 2.27 -6.02 -2.88
N ALA A 38 3.00 -5.14 -2.22
CA ALA A 38 4.32 -4.71 -2.65
C ALA A 38 5.25 -4.56 -1.44
N GLU A 39 6.53 -4.77 -1.64
CA GLU A 39 7.54 -4.54 -0.62
C GLU A 39 8.66 -3.63 -1.11
N PHE A 40 9.27 -2.95 -0.16
CA PHE A 40 10.40 -2.05 -0.36
C PHE A 40 11.56 -2.52 0.51
N GLY A 41 12.77 -2.55 -0.05
CA GLY A 41 13.94 -3.07 0.66
C GLY A 41 14.22 -4.53 0.40
N VAL A 42 13.60 -5.12 -0.61
CA VAL A 42 13.76 -6.52 -1.00
C VAL A 42 13.89 -6.58 -2.53
N PRO A 43 14.85 -7.29 -3.08
CA PRO A 43 15.95 -8.03 -2.44
C PRO A 43 17.09 -7.15 -1.94
N ARG A 44 17.12 -5.88 -2.33
CA ARG A 44 18.13 -4.92 -1.90
C ARG A 44 17.54 -3.92 -0.92
N HIS A 45 18.31 -3.59 0.11
CA HIS A 45 17.90 -2.66 1.16
C HIS A 45 18.79 -1.42 1.13
N ARG A 46 18.20 -0.24 0.97
CA ARG A 46 18.90 1.05 0.87
C ARG A 46 18.99 1.77 2.22
N GLY A 47 18.42 1.21 3.26
CA GLY A 47 18.31 1.79 4.59
C GLY A 47 16.85 1.95 5.00
N ASP A 48 16.57 1.78 6.28
CA ASP A 48 15.21 1.74 6.81
C ASP A 48 14.41 3.00 6.46
N GLN A 49 15.00 4.17 6.69
CA GLN A 49 14.34 5.44 6.39
C GLN A 49 14.13 5.63 4.89
N GLN A 50 15.11 5.26 4.07
CA GLN A 50 14.98 5.40 2.62
C GLN A 50 13.88 4.50 2.06
N GLU A 51 13.78 3.27 2.56
CA GLU A 51 12.73 2.36 2.13
C GLU A 51 11.34 2.82 2.59
N ALA A 52 11.24 3.34 3.81
CA ALA A 52 10.00 3.91 4.31
C ALA A 52 9.56 5.13 3.48
N LEU A 53 10.50 6.02 3.16
CA LEU A 53 10.22 7.19 2.30
C LEU A 53 9.80 6.76 0.89
N ALA A 54 10.45 5.74 0.33
CA ALA A 54 10.09 5.22 -0.99
C ALA A 54 8.65 4.67 -1.01
N ALA A 55 8.29 3.88 0.01
CA ALA A 55 6.94 3.34 0.12
C ALA A 55 5.88 4.44 0.23
N VAL A 56 6.18 5.46 1.02
CA VAL A 56 5.27 6.60 1.22
C VAL A 56 5.13 7.45 -0.05
N ARG A 57 6.24 7.70 -0.77
CA ARG A 57 6.18 8.40 -2.06
C ARG A 57 5.34 7.62 -3.07
N ALA A 58 5.52 6.29 -3.11
CA ALA A 58 4.71 5.44 -3.97
C ALA A 58 3.23 5.53 -3.62
N ALA A 59 2.89 5.48 -2.33
CA ALA A 59 1.50 5.57 -1.87
C ALA A 59 0.84 6.90 -2.26
N LEU A 60 1.56 8.02 -2.08
CA LEU A 60 1.05 9.33 -2.47
C LEU A 60 0.86 9.43 -3.99
N ALA A 61 1.80 8.88 -4.77
CA ALA A 61 1.69 8.83 -6.22
C ALA A 61 0.53 7.95 -6.68
N MET A 62 0.28 6.83 -6.00
CA MET A 62 -0.89 5.99 -6.28
C MET A 62 -2.19 6.78 -6.10
N GLN A 63 -2.30 7.56 -5.03
CA GLN A 63 -3.49 8.37 -4.79
C GLN A 63 -3.67 9.44 -5.87
N ALA A 64 -2.58 10.07 -6.31
CA ALA A 64 -2.62 11.05 -7.40
C ALA A 64 -3.04 10.40 -8.73
N ASN A 65 -2.49 9.21 -9.04
CA ASN A 65 -2.86 8.47 -10.24
C ASN A 65 -4.32 8.01 -10.20
N LEU A 66 -4.81 7.60 -9.03
CA LEU A 66 -6.20 7.21 -8.86
C LEU A 66 -7.14 8.40 -9.07
N ALA A 67 -6.79 9.57 -8.56
CA ALA A 67 -7.57 10.78 -8.77
C ALA A 67 -7.68 11.13 -10.26
N GLU A 68 -6.58 10.98 -11.01
CA GLU A 68 -6.59 11.19 -12.46
C GLU A 68 -7.47 10.17 -13.17
N LEU A 69 -7.29 8.89 -12.85
CA LEU A 69 -8.12 7.81 -13.40
C LEU A 69 -9.61 8.05 -13.12
N ASN A 70 -9.95 8.47 -11.90
CA ASN A 70 -11.33 8.75 -11.53
C ASN A 70 -11.94 9.90 -12.34
N ARG A 71 -11.15 10.92 -12.67
CA ARG A 71 -11.61 12.00 -13.56
C ARG A 71 -11.95 11.47 -14.95
N GLU A 72 -11.12 10.57 -15.48
CA GLU A 72 -11.41 9.92 -16.76
C GLU A 72 -12.68 9.07 -16.68
N LEU A 73 -12.82 8.27 -15.62
CA LEU A 73 -13.98 7.41 -15.41
C LEU A 73 -15.28 8.21 -15.33
N GLU A 74 -15.26 9.34 -14.62
CA GLU A 74 -16.43 10.23 -14.53
C GLU A 74 -16.83 10.77 -15.89
N GLN A 75 -15.85 11.14 -16.74
CA GLN A 75 -16.12 11.59 -18.10
C GLN A 75 -16.74 10.47 -18.97
N GLU A 76 -16.42 9.22 -18.65
CA GLU A 76 -16.98 8.04 -19.31
C GLU A 76 -18.34 7.60 -18.71
N GLY A 77 -18.80 8.31 -17.67
CA GLY A 77 -20.05 7.96 -16.97
C GLY A 77 -19.93 6.77 -16.03
N LEU A 78 -18.71 6.45 -15.60
CA LEU A 78 -18.43 5.36 -14.67
C LEU A 78 -18.22 5.89 -13.25
N GLU A 79 -18.50 5.03 -12.27
CA GLU A 79 -18.30 5.36 -10.87
C GLU A 79 -16.80 5.47 -10.52
N PRO A 80 -16.42 6.41 -9.68
CA PRO A 80 -15.04 6.51 -9.22
C PRO A 80 -14.64 5.31 -8.36
N LEU A 81 -13.37 4.94 -8.43
CA LEU A 81 -12.79 3.87 -7.64
C LEU A 81 -12.26 4.43 -6.32
N GLN A 82 -12.35 3.63 -5.27
CA GLN A 82 -11.77 3.94 -3.96
C GLN A 82 -10.64 2.98 -3.66
N GLN A 83 -9.62 3.47 -2.95
CA GLN A 83 -8.44 2.70 -2.62
C GLN A 83 -8.04 3.01 -1.18
N GLY A 84 -7.70 1.96 -0.43
CA GLY A 84 -7.03 2.06 0.86
C GLY A 84 -5.62 1.52 0.76
N ILE A 85 -4.67 2.15 1.46
CA ILE A 85 -3.27 1.74 1.48
C ILE A 85 -2.84 1.61 2.94
N GLY A 86 -2.27 0.45 3.29
CA GLY A 86 -1.66 0.21 4.58
C GLY A 86 -0.17 0.01 4.43
N ILE A 87 0.64 0.69 5.24
CA ILE A 87 2.09 0.60 5.20
C ILE A 87 2.61 0.29 6.59
N HIS A 88 3.39 -0.78 6.68
CA HIS A 88 4.09 -1.15 7.91
C HIS A 88 5.52 -1.52 7.60
N PHE A 89 6.39 -1.37 8.57
CA PHE A 89 7.80 -1.73 8.48
C PHE A 89 8.12 -2.74 9.57
N GLY A 90 8.79 -3.81 9.19
CA GLY A 90 9.21 -4.84 10.13
C GLY A 90 10.08 -5.88 9.44
N GLU A 91 10.66 -6.75 10.25
CA GLU A 91 11.51 -7.83 9.77
C GLU A 91 10.67 -8.91 9.11
N VAL A 92 11.01 -9.26 7.89
CA VAL A 92 10.34 -10.30 7.11
C VAL A 92 11.36 -11.28 6.56
N ILE A 93 10.90 -12.47 6.19
CA ILE A 93 11.72 -13.47 5.53
C ILE A 93 11.38 -13.44 4.05
N ALA A 94 12.38 -13.18 3.20
CA ALA A 94 12.21 -13.14 1.76
C ALA A 94 12.76 -14.42 1.12
N GLY A 95 12.07 -14.94 0.13
CA GLY A 95 12.51 -16.13 -0.57
C GLY A 95 11.48 -16.65 -1.56
N ASN A 96 11.84 -17.75 -2.21
CA ASN A 96 10.94 -18.42 -3.14
C ASN A 96 10.00 -19.35 -2.38
N LEU A 97 8.72 -19.17 -2.59
CA LEU A 97 7.67 -19.96 -1.98
C LEU A 97 6.86 -20.68 -3.06
N GLY A 98 6.60 -21.95 -2.86
CA GLY A 98 5.76 -22.72 -3.77
C GLY A 98 6.33 -24.11 -4.07
N SER A 99 5.82 -24.73 -5.13
CA SER A 99 6.24 -26.04 -5.58
C SER A 99 7.27 -25.93 -6.71
N SER A 100 7.84 -27.10 -7.11
CA SER A 100 8.76 -27.17 -8.27
C SER A 100 8.12 -26.69 -9.58
N HIS A 101 6.78 -26.67 -9.65
CA HIS A 101 6.06 -26.23 -10.86
C HIS A 101 5.69 -24.75 -10.83
N ARG A 102 5.65 -24.15 -9.63
CA ARG A 102 5.30 -22.73 -9.49
C ARG A 102 5.97 -22.15 -8.26
N LEU A 103 6.94 -21.26 -8.49
CA LEU A 103 7.66 -20.55 -7.46
C LEU A 103 7.33 -19.06 -7.54
N GLU A 104 7.08 -18.46 -6.39
CA GLU A 104 6.90 -17.01 -6.27
C GLU A 104 7.94 -16.48 -5.27
N TYR A 105 8.66 -15.43 -5.67
CA TYR A 105 9.53 -14.70 -4.76
C TYR A 105 8.65 -13.75 -3.95
N THR A 106 8.64 -13.93 -2.64
CA THR A 106 7.74 -13.20 -1.76
C THR A 106 8.37 -13.03 -0.37
N VAL A 107 7.67 -12.29 0.48
CA VAL A 107 8.04 -12.12 1.89
C VAL A 107 6.94 -12.69 2.79
N ILE A 108 7.36 -13.26 3.92
CA ILE A 108 6.45 -13.77 4.95
C ILE A 108 6.85 -13.20 6.31
N GLY A 109 5.87 -13.06 7.19
CA GLY A 109 6.08 -12.58 8.54
C GLY A 109 4.92 -11.76 9.06
N SER A 110 4.90 -11.51 10.36
CA SER A 110 3.84 -10.71 11.00
C SER A 110 3.71 -9.29 10.42
N PRO A 111 4.79 -8.62 9.97
CA PRO A 111 4.64 -7.30 9.35
C PRO A 111 3.75 -7.29 8.10
N VAL A 112 3.75 -8.37 7.32
CA VAL A 112 2.86 -8.51 6.15
C VAL A 112 1.41 -8.50 6.60
N ASN A 113 1.09 -9.23 7.66
CA ASN A 113 -0.27 -9.28 8.19
C ASN A 113 -0.72 -7.92 8.74
N LEU A 114 0.18 -7.20 9.41
CA LEU A 114 -0.16 -5.89 9.95
C LEU A 114 -0.40 -4.86 8.83
N ALA A 115 0.41 -4.87 7.79
CA ALA A 115 0.17 -4.00 6.62
C ALA A 115 -1.21 -4.26 6.00
N SER A 116 -1.59 -5.53 5.85
CA SER A 116 -2.90 -5.93 5.34
C SER A 116 -4.03 -5.43 6.26
N ARG A 117 -3.85 -5.51 7.58
CA ARG A 117 -4.85 -5.02 8.54
C ARG A 117 -4.99 -3.50 8.50
N LEU A 118 -3.89 -2.77 8.32
CA LEU A 118 -3.94 -1.32 8.14
C LEU A 118 -4.71 -0.95 6.86
N GLU A 119 -4.48 -1.67 5.77
CA GLU A 119 -5.25 -1.47 4.54
C GLU A 119 -6.75 -1.66 4.79
N SER A 120 -7.14 -2.76 5.42
CA SER A 120 -8.54 -3.04 5.74
C SER A 120 -9.15 -1.97 6.65
N LEU A 121 -8.36 -1.44 7.57
CA LEU A 121 -8.79 -0.41 8.52
C LEU A 121 -9.14 0.91 7.82
N THR A 122 -8.64 1.17 6.63
CA THR A 122 -8.98 2.38 5.87
C THR A 122 -10.47 2.52 5.60
N ARG A 123 -11.21 1.41 5.59
CA ARG A 123 -12.67 1.44 5.41
C ARG A 123 -13.40 2.13 6.55
N GLN A 124 -12.80 2.16 7.75
CA GLN A 124 -13.33 2.87 8.90
C GLN A 124 -12.95 4.35 8.90
N PHE A 125 -12.02 4.74 8.04
CA PHE A 125 -11.51 6.11 7.95
C PHE A 125 -11.54 6.57 6.48
N PRO A 126 -12.74 6.80 5.91
CA PRO A 126 -12.84 7.09 4.47
C PRO A 126 -12.13 8.37 4.03
N GLN A 127 -11.83 9.28 4.97
CA GLN A 127 -11.09 10.51 4.69
C GLN A 127 -9.57 10.31 4.81
N HIS A 128 -9.13 9.11 5.20
CA HIS A 128 -7.72 8.79 5.44
C HIS A 128 -7.34 7.53 4.67
N PRO A 129 -7.11 7.65 3.36
CA PRO A 129 -6.87 6.48 2.51
C PRO A 129 -5.50 5.82 2.69
N ILE A 130 -4.54 6.51 3.34
CA ILE A 130 -3.21 5.95 3.58
C ILE A 130 -2.97 5.90 5.07
N LEU A 131 -2.93 4.68 5.62
CA LEU A 131 -2.67 4.45 7.03
C LEU A 131 -1.29 3.82 7.22
N ILE A 132 -0.54 4.35 8.18
CA ILE A 132 0.80 3.90 8.51
C ILE A 132 0.88 3.54 9.99
N SER A 133 1.79 2.61 10.31
CA SER A 133 2.08 2.23 11.69
C SER A 133 2.97 3.26 12.39
N ALA A 134 3.05 3.18 13.72
CA ALA A 134 3.97 3.99 14.51
C ALA A 134 5.43 3.78 14.07
N THR A 135 5.81 2.56 13.72
CA THR A 135 7.15 2.25 13.23
C THR A 135 7.49 3.05 11.98
N VAL A 136 6.58 3.06 11.01
CA VAL A 136 6.76 3.86 9.79
C VAL A 136 6.79 5.35 10.12
N ARG A 137 5.91 5.81 11.00
CA ARG A 137 5.87 7.21 11.45
C ARG A 137 7.22 7.65 12.01
N GLU A 138 7.82 6.82 12.83
CA GLU A 138 9.14 7.11 13.42
C GLU A 138 10.24 7.19 12.37
N LEU A 139 10.23 6.25 11.41
CA LEU A 139 11.23 6.25 10.34
C LEU A 139 11.12 7.47 9.43
N LEU A 140 9.91 7.97 9.21
CA LEU A 140 9.70 9.17 8.38
C LEU A 140 10.16 10.45 9.09
N GLY A 141 10.09 10.50 10.41
CA GLY A 141 10.49 11.67 11.19
C GLY A 141 9.77 12.94 10.73
N ASP A 142 10.52 14.02 10.55
CA ASP A 142 9.99 15.32 10.12
C ASP A 142 9.75 15.42 8.61
N HIS A 143 10.06 14.36 7.85
CA HIS A 143 9.84 14.34 6.41
C HIS A 143 8.37 14.19 6.03
N ALA A 144 7.52 13.80 6.95
CA ALA A 144 6.12 13.53 6.66
C ALA A 144 5.19 14.38 7.51
N VAL A 145 4.08 14.79 6.89
CA VAL A 145 2.94 15.37 7.59
C VAL A 145 1.96 14.24 7.85
N VAL A 146 1.68 13.97 9.12
CA VAL A 146 0.80 12.88 9.53
C VAL A 146 -0.23 13.38 10.54
N GLN A 147 -1.34 12.65 10.63
CA GLN A 147 -2.36 12.87 11.66
C GLN A 147 -2.49 11.59 12.48
N CYS A 148 -2.37 11.70 13.80
CA CYS A 148 -2.58 10.58 14.70
C CYS A 148 -4.08 10.26 14.77
N LEU A 149 -4.44 9.01 14.50
CA LEU A 149 -5.82 8.54 14.62
C LEU A 149 -6.07 7.80 15.94
N GLY A 150 -5.03 7.66 16.77
CA GLY A 150 -5.11 7.01 18.06
C GLY A 150 -4.90 5.52 18.01
N LEU A 151 -5.31 4.86 19.09
CA LEU A 151 -5.22 3.41 19.24
C LEU A 151 -6.40 2.74 18.55
N CYS A 152 -6.12 1.80 17.67
CA CYS A 152 -7.14 1.06 16.95
C CYS A 152 -6.99 -0.44 17.22
N PRO A 153 -8.07 -1.14 17.58
CA PRO A 153 -8.03 -2.59 17.68
C PRO A 153 -7.83 -3.20 16.29
N VAL A 154 -6.94 -4.19 16.23
CA VAL A 154 -6.59 -4.86 15.00
C VAL A 154 -6.75 -6.36 15.20
N LYS A 155 -7.45 -7.01 14.28
CA LYS A 155 -7.70 -8.44 14.33
C LYS A 155 -6.38 -9.22 14.31
N GLY A 156 -6.21 -10.11 15.29
CA GLY A 156 -5.00 -10.92 15.42
C GLY A 156 -3.92 -10.32 16.30
N TRP A 157 -4.12 -9.10 16.79
CA TRP A 157 -3.21 -8.46 17.75
C TRP A 157 -3.89 -8.35 19.12
N PRO A 158 -3.20 -8.74 20.21
CA PRO A 158 -3.78 -8.72 21.55
C PRO A 158 -4.04 -7.31 22.05
N ASP A 159 -3.20 -6.34 21.67
CA ASP A 159 -3.32 -4.95 22.08
C ASP A 159 -3.66 -4.06 20.88
N PRO A 160 -4.41 -2.96 21.09
CA PRO A 160 -4.62 -2.00 20.02
C PRO A 160 -3.31 -1.36 19.60
N ILE A 161 -3.22 -0.98 18.32
CA ILE A 161 -2.03 -0.35 17.75
C ILE A 161 -2.30 1.13 17.48
N GLU A 162 -1.24 1.93 17.56
CA GLU A 162 -1.30 3.34 17.19
C GLU A 162 -1.24 3.48 15.67
N VAL A 163 -2.21 4.21 15.12
CA VAL A 163 -2.38 4.37 13.66
C VAL A 163 -2.28 5.84 13.31
N PHE A 164 -1.59 6.12 12.20
CA PHE A 164 -1.44 7.47 11.66
C PHE A 164 -1.94 7.51 10.24
N SER A 165 -2.52 8.65 9.87
CA SER A 165 -2.87 8.96 8.50
C SER A 165 -1.72 9.75 7.86
N LEU A 166 -1.24 9.28 6.73
CA LEU A 166 -0.26 10.02 5.94
C LEU A 166 -0.97 11.10 5.14
N GLN A 167 -0.53 12.34 5.28
CA GLN A 167 -1.14 13.48 4.60
C GLN A 167 -0.28 13.94 3.42
N ALA A 168 1.02 14.11 3.64
CA ALA A 168 1.95 14.62 2.64
C ALA A 168 3.38 14.37 3.07
N LEU A 169 4.32 14.58 2.17
CA LEU A 169 5.74 14.68 2.49
C LEU A 169 6.16 16.15 2.46
N GLN A 170 7.03 16.50 3.38
CA GLN A 170 7.66 17.82 3.39
C GLN A 170 8.84 17.82 2.43
N SER A 171 8.95 18.88 1.66
CA SER A 171 10.08 19.11 0.77
C SER A 171 11.31 19.62 1.53
#